data_12416a3db61b57f1c96b93c4cfe27c3d
#
_entry.id   12416a3db61b57f1c96b93c4cfe27c3d
#
_cell.length_a   1.000
_cell.length_b   1.000
_cell.length_c   1.000
_cell.angle_alpha   90.00
_cell.angle_beta   90.00
_cell.angle_gamma   90.00
#
_symmetry.space_group_name_H-M   'P 1'
#
loop_
_entity.id
_entity.type
_entity.pdbx_description
1 polymer ?
#
loop_
_entity_poly.entity_id
_entity_poly.type
_entity_poly.pdbx_seq_one_letter_code
_entity_poly.pdbx_strand_id
1 'polypeptide(L)'
;VTAMMAFFMLMWLLNATTEKQRKGIADYFSPTIPMSRTSGGGNGSFGGESVFSEDQIAQNGTGASGRKPSEERQAAGQTGIEKSAERVDEKTLRETAAKIEEALMGIGGESMVSKNALRHISTRVTDEGLIVEIYDLENEPLFADGTAEPTAVTQELSGMLARVFGLVANDVAINGHIRAQPQVLRVNPAWDLSSARAMRVRQMIEAAGLEAARIQRVAGFADRKPTLRNPAAAGNNRIELILLREQG
;
A
#
# COMPACT_ATOMS: atom_id res chain seq x y z
N VAL A 1 -48.04 -14.28 -23.28
CA VAL A 1 -47.66 -15.46 -22.48
C VAL A 1 -46.14 -15.46 -22.27
N THR A 2 -45.31 -15.33 -23.32
CA THR A 2 -43.82 -15.34 -23.22
C THR A 2 -43.24 -14.26 -22.34
N ALA A 3 -43.79 -13.03 -22.37
CA ALA A 3 -43.36 -11.94 -21.52
C ALA A 3 -43.65 -12.20 -20.03
N MET A 4 -44.76 -12.84 -19.71
CA MET A 4 -45.12 -13.24 -18.35
C MET A 4 -44.19 -14.35 -17.84
N MET A 5 -43.83 -15.32 -18.68
CA MET A 5 -42.89 -16.38 -18.31
C MET A 5 -41.49 -15.79 -18.02
N ALA A 6 -41.01 -14.85 -18.84
CA ALA A 6 -39.75 -14.18 -18.62
C ALA A 6 -39.72 -13.39 -17.29
N PHE A 7 -40.82 -12.73 -16.95
CA PHE A 7 -40.97 -12.01 -15.67
C PHE A 7 -40.95 -12.97 -14.48
N PHE A 8 -41.63 -14.11 -14.55
CA PHE A 8 -41.62 -15.13 -13.51
C PHE A 8 -40.22 -15.77 -13.35
N MET A 9 -39.51 -16.00 -14.44
CA MET A 9 -38.14 -16.51 -14.43
C MET A 9 -37.17 -15.51 -13.77
N LEU A 10 -37.28 -14.22 -14.09
CA LEU A 10 -36.50 -13.16 -13.46
C LEU A 10 -36.80 -13.04 -11.96
N MET A 11 -38.08 -13.10 -11.59
CA MET A 11 -38.49 -13.02 -10.19
C MET A 11 -38.03 -14.24 -9.39
N TRP A 12 -38.08 -15.44 -10.01
CA TRP A 12 -37.56 -16.67 -9.42
C TRP A 12 -36.04 -16.62 -9.25
N LEU A 13 -35.30 -16.12 -10.25
CA LEU A 13 -33.85 -15.96 -10.20
C LEU A 13 -33.43 -14.98 -9.10
N LEU A 14 -34.13 -13.87 -8.97
CA LEU A 14 -33.90 -12.87 -7.89
C LEU A 14 -34.17 -13.47 -6.50
N ASN A 15 -35.13 -14.36 -6.37
CA ASN A 15 -35.47 -14.99 -5.08
C ASN A 15 -34.57 -16.20 -4.77
N ALA A 16 -33.95 -16.81 -5.78
CA ALA A 16 -33.01 -17.92 -5.65
C ALA A 16 -31.58 -17.47 -5.30
N THR A 17 -31.26 -16.17 -5.45
CA THR A 17 -29.95 -15.64 -5.07
C THR A 17 -29.87 -15.39 -3.57
N THR A 18 -28.84 -15.93 -2.92
CA THR A 18 -28.60 -15.71 -1.51
C THR A 18 -28.22 -14.24 -1.23
N GLU A 19 -28.51 -13.75 -0.03
CA GLU A 19 -28.18 -12.37 0.38
C GLU A 19 -26.70 -12.04 0.16
N LYS A 20 -25.79 -13.02 0.35
CA LYS A 20 -24.36 -12.85 0.10
C LYS A 20 -24.01 -12.59 -1.37
N GLN A 21 -24.71 -13.27 -2.29
CA GLN A 21 -24.52 -13.07 -3.73
C GLN A 21 -25.09 -11.73 -4.17
N ARG A 22 -26.23 -11.32 -3.60
CA ARG A 22 -26.85 -10.01 -3.87
C ARG A 22 -25.97 -8.87 -3.36
N LYS A 23 -25.36 -9.03 -2.18
CA LYS A 23 -24.41 -8.08 -1.61
C LYS A 23 -23.12 -7.97 -2.42
N GLY A 24 -22.56 -9.11 -2.89
CA GLY A 24 -21.39 -9.13 -3.76
C GLY A 24 -21.62 -8.40 -5.10
N ILE A 25 -22.81 -8.54 -5.68
CA ILE A 25 -23.19 -7.83 -6.91
C ILE A 25 -23.38 -6.33 -6.61
N ALA A 26 -24.03 -5.97 -5.52
CA ALA A 26 -24.21 -4.58 -5.10
C ALA A 26 -22.86 -3.89 -4.81
N ASP A 27 -21.92 -4.58 -4.18
CA ASP A 27 -20.56 -4.07 -3.90
C ASP A 27 -19.74 -3.90 -5.19
N TYR A 28 -20.00 -4.72 -6.22
CA TYR A 28 -19.36 -4.58 -7.53
C TYR A 28 -19.86 -3.36 -8.30
N PHE A 29 -21.17 -3.05 -8.25
CA PHE A 29 -21.75 -1.90 -8.95
C PHE A 29 -21.74 -0.58 -8.16
N SER A 30 -21.54 -0.66 -6.85
CA SER A 30 -21.37 0.50 -5.98
C SER A 30 -20.25 0.21 -5.01
N PRO A 31 -18.98 0.28 -5.45
CA PRO A 31 -17.85 0.13 -4.54
C PRO A 31 -17.94 1.30 -3.54
N THR A 32 -18.45 1.02 -2.35
CA THR A 32 -18.27 1.90 -1.20
C THR A 32 -16.79 1.84 -0.87
N ILE A 33 -16.02 2.73 -1.50
CA ILE A 33 -14.67 3.02 -1.06
C ILE A 33 -14.83 3.51 0.38
N PRO A 34 -14.36 2.79 1.40
CA PRO A 34 -14.26 3.35 2.72
C PRO A 34 -13.27 4.51 2.61
N MET A 35 -13.79 5.73 2.51
CA MET A 35 -12.97 6.90 2.75
C MET A 35 -12.57 6.81 4.21
N SER A 36 -11.40 6.23 4.46
CA SER A 36 -10.73 6.42 5.72
C SER A 36 -10.43 7.92 5.82
N ARG A 37 -11.31 8.65 6.50
CA ARG A 37 -11.00 9.97 7.01
C ARG A 37 -9.82 9.74 7.95
N THR A 38 -8.63 10.10 7.53
CA THR A 38 -7.51 10.36 8.39
C THR A 38 -7.92 11.52 9.29
N SER A 39 -8.60 11.19 10.37
CA SER A 39 -8.74 12.06 11.51
C SER A 39 -7.40 12.01 12.22
N GLY A 40 -6.59 13.04 12.04
CA GLY A 40 -5.50 13.34 12.93
C GLY A 40 -6.07 13.58 14.32
N GLY A 41 -5.95 12.62 15.19
CA GLY A 41 -6.31 12.70 16.59
C GLY A 41 -5.09 12.39 17.43
N GLY A 42 -4.40 13.45 17.85
CA GLY A 42 -3.37 13.32 18.86
C GLY A 42 -3.98 12.80 20.18
N ASN A 43 -3.18 12.03 20.93
CA ASN A 43 -3.43 11.66 22.31
C ASN A 43 -3.49 12.91 23.19
N GLY A 44 -4.62 13.56 23.22
CA GLY A 44 -4.97 14.62 24.17
C GLY A 44 -5.97 14.06 25.17
N SER A 45 -5.75 14.38 26.44
CA SER A 45 -6.44 13.94 27.65
C SER A 45 -7.94 14.33 27.75
N PHE A 46 -8.75 13.98 26.75
CA PHE A 46 -10.21 14.02 26.86
C PHE A 46 -10.75 12.71 26.29
N GLY A 47 -11.10 11.79 27.20
CA GLY A 47 -11.70 10.52 26.89
C GLY A 47 -13.02 10.70 26.16
N GLY A 48 -13.08 10.15 24.94
CA GLY A 48 -14.29 9.86 24.21
C GLY A 48 -14.23 8.38 23.84
N GLU A 49 -15.06 7.56 24.48
CA GLU A 49 -15.21 6.15 24.17
C GLU A 49 -15.68 5.99 22.71
N SER A 50 -14.98 5.14 22.00
CA SER A 50 -15.32 4.73 20.63
C SER A 50 -16.62 3.94 20.67
N VAL A 51 -17.63 4.36 19.92
CA VAL A 51 -18.96 3.72 19.80
C VAL A 51 -18.92 2.38 19.07
N PHE A 52 -17.72 1.82 18.81
CA PHE A 52 -17.52 0.53 18.15
C PHE A 52 -17.06 -0.60 19.07
N SER A 53 -17.14 -0.41 20.41
CA SER A 53 -16.74 -1.43 21.37
C SER A 53 -17.89 -2.31 21.90
N GLU A 54 -19.13 -2.20 21.37
CA GLU A 54 -20.29 -2.94 21.89
C GLU A 54 -20.48 -4.36 21.33
N ASP A 55 -19.67 -4.83 20.37
CA ASP A 55 -19.83 -6.18 19.79
C ASP A 55 -18.89 -7.25 20.38
N GLN A 56 -18.24 -7.01 21.51
CA GLN A 56 -17.36 -8.00 22.15
C GLN A 56 -17.78 -8.46 23.56
N ILE A 57 -19.03 -8.28 23.94
CA ILE A 57 -19.53 -8.90 25.20
C ILE A 57 -20.62 -9.90 24.85
N ALA A 58 -20.29 -11.15 24.62
CA ALA A 58 -21.06 -12.36 24.93
C ALA A 58 -20.42 -13.61 24.34
N GLN A 59 -19.32 -14.10 24.91
CA GLN A 59 -19.00 -15.52 24.84
C GLN A 59 -18.12 -15.97 26.01
N ASN A 60 -18.63 -15.78 27.23
CA ASN A 60 -18.26 -16.60 28.38
C ASN A 60 -19.53 -17.22 28.93
N GLY A 61 -19.93 -18.33 28.35
CA GLY A 61 -21.00 -19.19 28.80
C GLY A 61 -20.51 -20.65 28.80
N THR A 62 -20.08 -21.11 29.94
CA THR A 62 -19.90 -22.56 30.25
C THR A 62 -21.19 -23.29 30.00
N GLY A 63 -21.23 -24.13 28.96
CA GLY A 63 -22.36 -25.02 28.69
C GLY A 63 -21.92 -26.15 27.76
N ALA A 64 -21.58 -27.28 28.35
CA ALA A 64 -21.37 -28.54 27.66
C ALA A 64 -22.67 -28.98 26.99
N SER A 65 -22.71 -29.03 25.67
CA SER A 65 -23.66 -29.86 24.94
C SER A 65 -23.03 -30.36 23.66
N GLY A 66 -22.89 -31.68 23.58
CA GLY A 66 -22.36 -32.38 22.43
C GLY A 66 -23.21 -32.12 21.18
N ARG A 67 -22.65 -31.40 20.20
CA ARG A 67 -23.16 -31.33 18.86
C ARG A 67 -22.24 -32.08 17.93
N LYS A 68 -22.81 -33.07 17.27
CA LYS A 68 -22.16 -33.81 16.17
C LYS A 68 -21.69 -32.82 15.09
N PRO A 69 -20.51 -33.02 14.48
CA PRO A 69 -20.04 -32.14 13.39
C PRO A 69 -20.97 -32.30 12.20
N SER A 70 -21.63 -31.23 11.81
CA SER A 70 -22.40 -31.19 10.58
C SER A 70 -21.44 -31.07 9.37
N GLU A 71 -21.84 -31.65 8.25
CA GLU A 71 -21.08 -31.73 6.99
C GLU A 71 -20.65 -30.35 6.42
N GLU A 72 -21.27 -29.28 6.88
CA GLU A 72 -20.86 -27.90 6.51
C GLU A 72 -19.46 -27.48 7.03
N ARG A 73 -18.88 -28.17 8.02
CA ARG A 73 -17.52 -27.89 8.50
C ARG A 73 -16.42 -28.55 7.68
N GLN A 74 -16.75 -29.54 6.84
CA GLN A 74 -15.75 -30.17 5.96
C GLN A 74 -15.50 -29.37 4.68
N ALA A 75 -16.45 -28.53 4.25
CA ALA A 75 -16.28 -27.65 3.07
C ALA A 75 -15.47 -26.37 3.37
N ALA A 76 -15.25 -26.04 4.64
CA ALA A 76 -14.52 -24.82 5.05
C ALA A 76 -12.99 -25.01 5.16
N GLY A 77 -12.48 -26.22 4.92
CA GLY A 77 -11.09 -26.57 5.22
C GLY A 77 -10.05 -25.84 4.36
N GLN A 78 -10.29 -25.65 3.09
CA GLN A 78 -9.31 -25.00 2.20
C GLN A 78 -9.42 -23.46 2.22
N THR A 79 -10.62 -22.91 2.15
CA THR A 79 -10.85 -21.46 2.23
C THR A 79 -10.54 -20.87 3.62
N GLY A 80 -10.59 -21.68 4.68
CA GLY A 80 -10.24 -21.24 6.03
C GLY A 80 -8.73 -21.12 6.25
N ILE A 81 -7.95 -21.96 5.62
CA ILE A 81 -6.47 -21.93 5.69
C ILE A 81 -5.94 -20.77 4.88
N GLU A 82 -6.44 -20.53 3.66
CA GLU A 82 -6.04 -19.39 2.83
C GLU A 82 -6.36 -18.05 3.51
N LYS A 83 -7.56 -17.88 4.06
CA LYS A 83 -7.92 -16.66 4.80
C LYS A 83 -7.14 -16.47 6.09
N SER A 84 -6.69 -17.54 6.74
CA SER A 84 -5.85 -17.42 7.94
C SER A 84 -4.41 -17.05 7.57
N ALA A 85 -3.87 -17.60 6.47
CA ALA A 85 -2.56 -17.22 5.94
C ALA A 85 -2.54 -15.75 5.50
N GLU A 86 -3.52 -15.30 4.71
CA GLU A 86 -3.64 -13.88 4.31
C GLU A 86 -3.72 -12.92 5.51
N ARG A 87 -4.43 -13.30 6.58
CA ARG A 87 -4.52 -12.49 7.80
C ARG A 87 -3.22 -12.44 8.60
N VAL A 88 -2.46 -13.53 8.60
CA VAL A 88 -1.14 -13.58 9.25
C VAL A 88 -0.17 -12.70 8.47
N ASP A 89 -0.16 -12.79 7.14
CA ASP A 89 0.70 -11.99 6.28
C ASP A 89 0.36 -10.49 6.38
N GLU A 90 -0.92 -10.12 6.43
CA GLU A 90 -1.32 -8.73 6.60
C GLU A 90 -0.89 -8.18 7.98
N LYS A 91 -0.93 -9.00 9.02
CA LYS A 91 -0.48 -8.62 10.36
C LYS A 91 1.03 -8.42 10.39
N THR A 92 1.81 -9.31 9.81
CA THR A 92 3.27 -9.22 9.74
C THR A 92 3.71 -8.00 8.94
N LEU A 93 3.02 -7.67 7.84
CA LEU A 93 3.29 -6.46 7.05
C LEU A 93 2.98 -5.19 7.84
N ARG A 94 1.91 -5.15 8.61
CA ARG A 94 1.60 -4.00 9.48
C ARG A 94 2.62 -3.83 10.59
N GLU A 95 3.09 -4.91 11.20
CA GLU A 95 4.16 -4.89 12.19
C GLU A 95 5.49 -4.41 11.58
N THR A 96 5.79 -4.85 10.36
CA THR A 96 6.97 -4.39 9.60
C THR A 96 6.85 -2.91 9.26
N ALA A 97 5.65 -2.45 8.83
CA ALA A 97 5.39 -1.04 8.57
C ALA A 97 5.62 -0.18 9.82
N ALA A 98 5.10 -0.59 10.97
CA ALA A 98 5.28 0.12 12.24
C ALA A 98 6.76 0.20 12.65
N LYS A 99 7.53 -0.88 12.49
CA LYS A 99 8.97 -0.88 12.75
C LYS A 99 9.73 0.07 11.84
N ILE A 100 9.35 0.14 10.57
CA ILE A 100 9.97 1.03 9.59
C ILE A 100 9.64 2.49 9.90
N GLU A 101 8.39 2.79 10.23
CA GLU A 101 7.99 4.14 10.63
C GLU A 101 8.70 4.59 11.91
N GLU A 102 8.81 3.73 12.91
CA GLU A 102 9.55 4.00 14.14
C GLU A 102 11.04 4.23 13.86
N ALA A 103 11.66 3.40 13.01
CA ALA A 103 13.05 3.55 12.63
C ALA A 103 13.30 4.85 11.84
N LEU A 104 12.40 5.21 10.91
CA LEU A 104 12.48 6.48 10.17
C LEU A 104 12.34 7.68 11.11
N MET A 105 11.41 7.65 12.06
CA MET A 105 11.24 8.70 13.06
C MET A 105 12.44 8.80 14.01
N GLY A 106 13.02 7.66 14.40
CA GLY A 106 14.23 7.62 15.22
C GLY A 106 15.40 8.30 14.53
N ILE A 107 15.67 7.95 13.28
CA ILE A 107 16.75 8.56 12.48
C ILE A 107 16.46 10.04 12.22
N GLY A 108 15.21 10.42 11.95
CA GLY A 108 14.79 11.81 11.72
C GLY A 108 14.94 12.71 12.94
N GLY A 109 15.02 12.15 14.15
CA GLY A 109 15.22 12.91 15.39
C GLY A 109 16.65 13.46 15.56
N GLU A 110 17.62 12.88 14.87
CA GLU A 110 19.05 13.16 15.08
C GLU A 110 19.54 14.47 14.42
N SER A 111 18.85 14.95 13.37
CA SER A 111 19.29 16.12 12.59
C SER A 111 18.12 16.91 12.02
N MET A 112 18.28 18.24 11.90
CA MET A 112 17.31 19.11 11.20
C MET A 112 17.20 18.75 9.69
N VAL A 113 18.28 18.27 9.10
CA VAL A 113 18.34 17.84 7.69
C VAL A 113 17.49 16.58 7.52
N SER A 114 17.64 15.61 8.43
CA SER A 114 16.86 14.38 8.43
C SER A 114 15.36 14.64 8.63
N LYS A 115 14.99 15.62 9.46
CA LYS A 115 13.58 16.04 9.62
C LYS A 115 13.00 16.61 8.32
N ASN A 116 13.79 17.38 7.58
CA ASN A 116 13.34 17.91 6.29
C ASN A 116 13.17 16.80 5.26
N ALA A 117 14.10 15.85 5.22
CA ALA A 117 14.04 14.69 4.34
C ALA A 117 12.79 13.84 4.57
N LEU A 118 12.35 13.65 5.84
CA LEU A 118 11.14 12.87 6.15
C LEU A 118 9.84 13.45 5.55
N ARG A 119 9.80 14.73 5.21
CA ARG A 119 8.63 15.35 4.54
C ARG A 119 8.37 14.79 3.14
N HIS A 120 9.40 14.21 2.54
CA HIS A 120 9.34 13.60 1.22
C HIS A 120 8.86 12.14 1.26
N ILE A 121 8.65 11.56 2.44
CA ILE A 121 8.31 10.14 2.61
C ILE A 121 6.83 9.97 2.89
N SER A 122 6.25 8.95 2.26
CA SER A 122 4.93 8.40 2.59
C SER A 122 5.01 6.88 2.59
N THR A 123 4.31 6.24 3.53
CA THR A 123 4.25 4.79 3.64
C THR A 123 2.83 4.28 3.43
N ARG A 124 2.67 3.15 2.74
CA ARG A 124 1.37 2.49 2.57
C ARG A 124 1.54 0.98 2.42
N VAL A 125 0.64 0.23 3.02
CA VAL A 125 0.57 -1.23 2.86
C VAL A 125 -0.32 -1.56 1.66
N THR A 126 0.15 -2.50 0.82
CA THR A 126 -0.56 -2.98 -0.37
C THR A 126 -0.50 -4.50 -0.47
N ASP A 127 -1.19 -5.07 -1.44
CA ASP A 127 -1.14 -6.52 -1.71
C ASP A 127 0.24 -6.99 -2.16
N GLU A 128 1.04 -6.13 -2.77
CA GLU A 128 2.42 -6.43 -3.18
C GLU A 128 3.39 -6.40 -2.00
N GLY A 129 3.09 -5.61 -0.98
CA GLY A 129 3.92 -5.42 0.20
C GLY A 129 3.81 -4.02 0.79
N LEU A 130 4.83 -3.62 1.56
CA LEU A 130 4.93 -2.27 2.11
C LEU A 130 5.62 -1.35 1.11
N ILE A 131 4.91 -0.34 0.65
CA ILE A 131 5.45 0.70 -0.23
C ILE A 131 5.92 1.87 0.62
N VAL A 132 7.18 2.25 0.46
CA VAL A 132 7.75 3.50 0.92
C VAL A 132 7.95 4.39 -0.30
N GLU A 133 7.17 5.45 -0.40
CA GLU A 133 7.27 6.45 -1.48
C GLU A 133 8.16 7.61 -1.05
N ILE A 134 9.07 8.02 -1.92
CA ILE A 134 9.75 9.31 -1.84
C ILE A 134 9.31 10.16 -3.03
N TYR A 135 8.91 11.41 -2.80
CA TYR A 135 8.31 12.27 -3.82
C TYR A 135 8.80 13.72 -3.75
N ASP A 136 8.70 14.41 -4.90
CA ASP A 136 9.06 15.83 -5.00
C ASP A 136 8.07 16.69 -4.19
N LEU A 137 8.60 17.65 -3.46
CA LEU A 137 7.85 18.82 -2.99
C LEU A 137 7.98 19.98 -4.01
N GLU A 138 7.09 20.97 -3.92
CA GLU A 138 7.00 22.03 -4.95
C GLU A 138 8.32 22.77 -5.20
N ASN A 139 9.13 22.99 -4.15
CA ASN A 139 10.40 23.72 -4.24
C ASN A 139 11.61 22.87 -3.84
N GLU A 140 11.42 21.61 -3.57
CA GLU A 140 12.45 20.68 -3.13
C GLU A 140 12.36 19.39 -3.97
N PRO A 141 12.96 19.40 -5.19
CA PRO A 141 12.93 18.23 -6.06
C PRO A 141 13.93 17.17 -5.59
N LEU A 142 13.61 15.90 -5.83
CA LEU A 142 14.49 14.77 -5.57
C LEU A 142 15.65 14.69 -6.59
N PHE A 143 15.41 15.11 -7.81
CA PHE A 143 16.39 15.08 -8.89
C PHE A 143 16.47 16.44 -9.57
N ALA A 144 17.63 16.75 -10.15
CA ALA A 144 17.78 17.91 -10.99
C ALA A 144 16.80 17.83 -12.19
N ASP A 145 16.27 18.98 -12.62
CA ASP A 145 15.21 19.02 -13.61
C ASP A 145 15.61 18.35 -14.93
N GLY A 146 14.71 17.50 -15.43
CA GLY A 146 14.93 16.75 -16.68
C GLY A 146 16.04 15.70 -16.62
N THR A 147 16.65 15.41 -15.47
CA THR A 147 17.78 14.48 -15.34
C THR A 147 17.51 13.40 -14.27
N ALA A 148 18.42 12.44 -14.17
CA ALA A 148 18.50 11.45 -13.08
C ALA A 148 19.61 11.81 -12.06
N GLU A 149 20.10 13.05 -12.05
CA GLU A 149 21.07 13.53 -11.07
C GLU A 149 20.40 13.77 -9.75
N PRO A 150 20.76 13.04 -8.67
CA PRO A 150 20.09 13.15 -7.37
C PRO A 150 20.50 14.43 -6.65
N THR A 151 19.54 15.05 -5.98
CA THR A 151 19.81 16.16 -5.05
C THR A 151 20.38 15.63 -3.72
N ALA A 152 20.90 16.53 -2.87
CA ALA A 152 21.38 16.18 -1.54
C ALA A 152 20.31 15.48 -0.68
N VAL A 153 19.05 15.90 -0.81
CA VAL A 153 17.90 15.28 -0.13
C VAL A 153 17.72 13.83 -0.56
N THR A 154 17.82 13.53 -1.85
CA THR A 154 17.68 12.16 -2.36
C THR A 154 18.82 11.26 -1.92
N GLN A 155 20.04 11.79 -1.84
CA GLN A 155 21.19 11.06 -1.31
C GLN A 155 20.99 10.70 0.16
N GLU A 156 20.54 11.65 0.97
CA GLU A 156 20.26 11.42 2.38
C GLU A 156 19.12 10.41 2.58
N LEU A 157 18.00 10.58 1.87
CA LEU A 157 16.89 9.63 1.88
C LEU A 157 17.32 8.21 1.51
N SER A 158 18.15 8.06 0.48
CA SER A 158 18.66 6.75 0.06
C SER A 158 19.50 6.10 1.16
N GLY A 159 20.34 6.87 1.86
CA GLY A 159 21.11 6.40 2.99
C GLY A 159 20.26 6.00 4.19
N MET A 160 19.20 6.77 4.49
CA MET A 160 18.25 6.45 5.55
C MET A 160 17.47 5.18 5.22
N LEU A 161 16.95 5.07 4.01
CA LEU A 161 16.17 3.92 3.55
C LEU A 161 17.00 2.63 3.50
N ALA A 162 18.26 2.71 3.08
CA ALA A 162 19.16 1.54 3.11
C ALA A 162 19.34 1.00 4.53
N ARG A 163 19.54 1.89 5.53
CA ARG A 163 19.66 1.49 6.94
C ARG A 163 18.36 0.87 7.46
N VAL A 164 17.22 1.48 7.17
CA VAL A 164 15.92 0.99 7.63
C VAL A 164 15.56 -0.35 6.98
N PHE A 165 15.80 -0.50 5.68
CA PHE A 165 15.56 -1.77 4.97
C PHE A 165 16.55 -2.87 5.37
N GLY A 166 17.71 -2.49 5.93
CA GLY A 166 18.63 -3.42 6.57
C GLY A 166 18.08 -4.10 7.83
N LEU A 167 17.02 -3.54 8.46
CA LEU A 167 16.39 -4.11 9.66
C LEU A 167 15.43 -5.26 9.35
N VAL A 168 15.06 -5.46 8.08
CA VAL A 168 14.11 -6.47 7.62
C VAL A 168 14.74 -7.32 6.52
N ALA A 169 14.25 -8.54 6.34
CA ALA A 169 14.82 -9.50 5.39
C ALA A 169 14.15 -9.47 4.00
N ASN A 170 13.02 -8.76 3.88
CA ASN A 170 12.20 -8.75 2.66
C ASN A 170 12.98 -8.30 1.43
N ASP A 171 12.65 -8.88 0.29
CA ASP A 171 13.11 -8.42 -1.01
C ASP A 171 12.55 -7.05 -1.37
N VAL A 172 13.23 -6.34 -2.27
CA VAL A 172 12.90 -4.96 -2.62
C VAL A 172 12.62 -4.81 -4.11
N ALA A 173 11.54 -4.12 -4.46
CA ALA A 173 11.30 -3.62 -5.80
C ALA A 173 11.38 -2.09 -5.80
N ILE A 174 11.88 -1.49 -6.89
CA ILE A 174 12.03 -0.04 -7.03
C ILE A 174 11.31 0.41 -8.30
N ASN A 175 10.34 1.28 -8.15
CA ASN A 175 9.54 1.82 -9.25
C ASN A 175 9.74 3.34 -9.39
N GLY A 176 10.06 3.80 -10.58
CA GLY A 176 10.20 5.21 -10.90
C GLY A 176 8.96 5.77 -11.60
N HIS A 177 8.49 6.93 -11.16
CA HIS A 177 7.36 7.64 -11.73
C HIS A 177 7.73 9.10 -12.00
N ILE A 178 7.13 9.67 -13.03
CA ILE A 178 7.34 11.05 -13.43
C ILE A 178 5.99 11.73 -13.57
N ARG A 179 5.93 13.01 -13.21
CA ARG A 179 4.75 13.84 -13.47
C ARG A 179 4.51 13.98 -14.97
N ALA A 180 3.26 14.14 -15.37
CA ALA A 180 2.92 14.39 -16.76
C ALA A 180 3.62 15.67 -17.28
N GLN A 181 4.25 15.54 -18.44
CA GLN A 181 4.88 16.64 -19.13
C GLN A 181 3.86 17.37 -20.04
N PRO A 182 4.06 18.66 -20.35
CA PRO A 182 3.25 19.33 -21.35
C PRO A 182 3.30 18.57 -22.69
N GLN A 183 2.15 18.39 -23.34
CA GLN A 183 1.99 17.55 -24.53
C GLN A 183 2.79 18.00 -25.78
N VAL A 184 3.51 19.09 -25.70
CA VAL A 184 4.23 19.73 -26.83
C VAL A 184 5.64 19.18 -27.01
N LEU A 185 6.08 18.23 -26.20
CA LEU A 185 7.42 17.66 -26.39
C LEU A 185 7.48 16.76 -27.61
N ARG A 186 8.37 17.08 -28.54
CA ARG A 186 8.62 16.31 -29.76
C ARG A 186 9.09 14.87 -29.45
N VAL A 187 9.78 14.70 -28.32
CA VAL A 187 10.17 13.41 -27.74
C VAL A 187 9.82 13.44 -26.26
N ASN A 188 9.01 12.50 -25.83
CA ASN A 188 8.65 12.39 -24.41
C ASN A 188 9.69 11.50 -23.68
N PRO A 189 10.55 12.07 -22.81
CA PRO A 189 11.59 11.32 -22.13
C PRO A 189 11.08 10.54 -20.90
N ALA A 190 9.76 10.53 -20.64
CA ALA A 190 9.21 10.07 -19.36
C ALA A 190 9.59 8.62 -19.06
N TRP A 191 9.62 7.72 -20.05
CA TRP A 191 10.02 6.32 -19.88
C TRP A 191 11.48 6.18 -19.49
N ASP A 192 12.36 6.80 -20.26
CA ASP A 192 13.81 6.73 -20.02
C ASP A 192 14.17 7.38 -18.69
N LEU A 193 13.59 8.55 -18.41
CA LEU A 193 13.88 9.30 -17.21
C LEU A 193 13.36 8.60 -15.94
N SER A 194 12.15 8.02 -15.97
CA SER A 194 11.62 7.25 -14.83
C SER A 194 12.47 6.04 -14.53
N SER A 195 12.90 5.31 -15.56
CA SER A 195 13.78 4.14 -15.42
C SER A 195 15.18 4.54 -14.93
N ALA A 196 15.75 5.62 -15.47
CA ALA A 196 17.07 6.11 -15.07
C ALA A 196 17.07 6.55 -13.58
N ARG A 197 16.01 7.25 -13.13
CA ARG A 197 15.87 7.67 -11.71
C ARG A 197 15.73 6.47 -10.78
N ALA A 198 14.91 5.48 -11.13
CA ALA A 198 14.79 4.25 -10.36
C ALA A 198 16.13 3.49 -10.27
N MET A 199 16.86 3.40 -11.37
CA MET A 199 18.18 2.79 -11.42
C MET A 199 19.20 3.57 -10.58
N ARG A 200 19.12 4.89 -10.57
CA ARG A 200 20.00 5.74 -9.76
C ARG A 200 19.76 5.52 -8.26
N VAL A 201 18.48 5.45 -7.85
CA VAL A 201 18.14 5.14 -6.45
C VAL A 201 18.65 3.74 -6.06
N ARG A 202 18.49 2.73 -6.92
CA ARG A 202 19.06 1.40 -6.69
C ARG A 202 20.55 1.50 -6.38
N GLN A 203 21.33 2.16 -7.23
CA GLN A 203 22.77 2.32 -7.03
C GLN A 203 23.12 3.00 -5.71
N MET A 204 22.36 4.03 -5.32
CA MET A 204 22.60 4.76 -4.07
C MET A 204 22.30 3.89 -2.84
N ILE A 205 21.23 3.12 -2.87
CA ILE A 205 20.84 2.24 -1.76
C ILE A 205 21.82 1.08 -1.60
N GLU A 206 22.29 0.49 -2.71
CA GLU A 206 23.34 -0.52 -2.71
C GLU A 206 24.66 0.05 -2.15
N ALA A 207 25.06 1.24 -2.61
CA ALA A 207 26.26 1.92 -2.09
C ALA A 207 26.15 2.27 -0.61
N ALA A 208 24.92 2.48 -0.11
CA ALA A 208 24.63 2.73 1.30
C ALA A 208 24.53 1.45 2.15
N GLY A 209 24.71 0.27 1.55
CA GLY A 209 24.86 -1.01 2.27
C GLY A 209 23.67 -1.98 2.15
N LEU A 210 22.65 -1.71 1.32
CA LEU A 210 21.63 -2.71 1.04
C LEU A 210 22.23 -3.79 0.12
N GLU A 211 22.03 -5.06 0.48
CA GLU A 211 22.50 -6.19 -0.30
C GLU A 211 21.85 -6.25 -1.68
N ALA A 212 22.65 -6.26 -2.74
CA ALA A 212 22.16 -6.22 -4.12
C ALA A 212 21.26 -7.42 -4.48
N ALA A 213 21.48 -8.59 -3.86
CA ALA A 213 20.67 -9.79 -4.07
C ALA A 213 19.20 -9.61 -3.65
N ARG A 214 18.93 -8.69 -2.73
CA ARG A 214 17.57 -8.38 -2.29
C ARG A 214 16.76 -7.54 -3.28
N ILE A 215 17.42 -6.91 -4.26
CA ILE A 215 16.73 -6.08 -5.24
C ILE A 215 16.23 -6.95 -6.39
N GLN A 216 14.96 -7.29 -6.37
CA GLN A 216 14.34 -8.20 -7.35
C GLN A 216 13.90 -7.50 -8.63
N ARG A 217 13.52 -6.21 -8.54
CA ARG A 217 12.98 -5.49 -9.69
C ARG A 217 13.30 -4.00 -9.63
N VAL A 218 13.65 -3.43 -10.78
CA VAL A 218 13.72 -1.99 -11.00
C VAL A 218 12.93 -1.67 -12.26
N ALA A 219 11.94 -0.76 -12.17
CA ALA A 219 11.05 -0.44 -13.28
C ALA A 219 10.75 1.05 -13.36
N GLY A 220 10.59 1.56 -14.59
CA GLY A 220 10.07 2.89 -14.85
C GLY A 220 8.62 2.82 -15.34
N PHE A 221 7.75 3.68 -14.83
CA PHE A 221 6.33 3.74 -15.19
C PHE A 221 5.96 5.02 -15.93
N ALA A 222 6.91 5.87 -16.25
CA ALA A 222 6.67 7.16 -16.88
C ALA A 222 5.61 7.97 -16.08
N ASP A 223 4.67 8.58 -16.79
CA ASP A 223 3.54 9.34 -16.25
C ASP A 223 2.22 8.55 -16.20
N ARG A 224 2.30 7.20 -16.32
CA ARG A 224 1.11 6.35 -16.51
C ARG A 224 0.32 6.07 -15.23
N LYS A 225 0.93 6.26 -14.06
CA LYS A 225 0.30 5.99 -12.76
C LYS A 225 0.38 7.23 -11.85
N PRO A 226 -0.37 8.31 -12.13
CA PRO A 226 -0.40 9.47 -11.25
C PRO A 226 -1.09 9.11 -9.93
N THR A 227 -0.53 9.55 -8.81
CA THR A 227 -1.13 9.39 -7.47
C THR A 227 -2.00 10.61 -7.14
N LEU A 228 -1.61 11.78 -7.61
CA LEU A 228 -2.33 13.02 -7.39
C LEU A 228 -3.33 13.28 -8.51
N ARG A 229 -4.46 13.93 -8.18
CA ARG A 229 -5.53 14.27 -9.11
C ARG A 229 -5.05 15.13 -10.30
N ASN A 230 -4.08 15.99 -10.06
CA ASN A 230 -3.40 16.74 -11.11
C ASN A 230 -2.18 15.94 -11.59
N PRO A 231 -2.16 15.36 -12.80
CA PRO A 231 -1.05 14.56 -13.28
C PRO A 231 0.28 15.33 -13.40
N ALA A 232 0.22 16.65 -13.55
CA ALA A 232 1.39 17.53 -13.64
C ALA A 232 1.93 18.00 -12.28
N ALA A 233 1.27 17.64 -11.17
CA ALA A 233 1.72 18.03 -9.83
C ALA A 233 3.11 17.43 -9.51
N ALA A 234 3.93 18.20 -8.78
CA ALA A 234 5.30 17.82 -8.43
C ALA A 234 5.37 16.44 -7.75
N GLY A 235 4.48 16.16 -6.81
CA GLY A 235 4.45 14.89 -6.07
C GLY A 235 4.19 13.64 -6.92
N ASN A 236 3.85 13.76 -8.22
CA ASN A 236 3.83 12.64 -9.14
C ASN A 236 5.23 12.24 -9.65
N ASN A 237 6.24 13.11 -9.50
CA ASN A 237 7.64 12.70 -9.56
C ASN A 237 7.94 11.96 -8.25
N ARG A 238 8.03 10.66 -8.29
CA ARG A 238 8.26 9.84 -7.11
C ARG A 238 8.99 8.56 -7.42
N ILE A 239 9.63 8.01 -6.41
CA ILE A 239 10.19 6.66 -6.43
C ILE A 239 9.46 5.86 -5.36
N GLU A 240 8.94 4.71 -5.72
CA GLU A 240 8.36 3.75 -4.80
C GLU A 240 9.38 2.65 -4.52
N LEU A 241 9.69 2.44 -3.25
CA LEU A 241 10.49 1.32 -2.78
C LEU A 241 9.52 0.36 -2.09
N ILE A 242 9.42 -0.84 -2.61
CA ILE A 242 8.42 -1.83 -2.18
C ILE A 242 9.16 -2.96 -1.48
N LEU A 243 8.91 -3.13 -0.18
CA LEU A 243 9.29 -4.34 0.53
C LEU A 243 8.29 -5.44 0.18
N LEU A 244 8.72 -6.37 -0.65
CA LEU A 244 7.87 -7.43 -1.17
C LEU A 244 7.41 -8.37 -0.05
N ARG A 245 6.21 -8.92 -0.19
CA ARG A 245 5.77 -10.01 0.68
C ARG A 245 6.68 -11.21 0.51
N GLU A 246 6.95 -11.91 1.59
CA GLU A 246 7.58 -13.22 1.51
C GLU A 246 6.63 -14.15 0.74
N GLN A 247 7.11 -14.69 -0.37
CA GLN A 247 6.38 -15.73 -1.07
C GLN A 247 6.61 -17.03 -0.29
N GLY A 248 5.58 -17.45 0.44
CA GLY A 248 5.57 -18.73 1.17
C GLY A 248 5.60 -19.95 0.23
#